data_94f5824280b7a309ac0fb1d581222c2a
#
_entry.id   94f5824280b7a309ac0fb1d581222c2a
#
_cell.length_a   1.000
_cell.length_b   1.000
_cell.length_c   1.000
_cell.angle_alpha   90.00
_cell.angle_beta   90.00
_cell.angle_gamma   90.00
#
_symmetry.space_group_name_H-M   'P 1'
#
loop_
_entity.id
_entity.type
_entity.pdbx_description
1 polymer ?
#
loop_
_entity_poly.entity_id
_entity_poly.type
_entity_poly.pdbx_seq_one_letter_code
_entity_poly.pdbx_strand_id
1 'polypeptide(L)'
;MAKKSLVALVKGTDIQENVTKVFDLMGGVENVIRKGSTVVLKPNAGHAEPPETSVCTNPEVVRAVIREVKKANPKRIIVAEAAAIGCDTEECFRVSGIAAVA
;
A
#
# COMPACT_ATOMS: atom_id res chain seq x y z
N MET A 1 12.59 -30.32 -0.19
CA MET A 1 13.31 -29.07 -0.50
C MET A 1 12.46 -27.87 -0.17
N ALA A 2 13.04 -26.91 0.52
CA ALA A 2 12.36 -25.65 0.80
C ALA A 2 12.17 -24.85 -0.50
N LYS A 3 10.97 -24.31 -0.74
CA LYS A 3 10.72 -23.39 -1.83
C LYS A 3 11.42 -22.06 -1.54
N LYS A 4 12.07 -21.48 -2.54
CA LYS A 4 12.59 -20.12 -2.45
C LYS A 4 11.44 -19.15 -2.67
N SER A 5 11.39 -18.10 -1.85
CA SER A 5 10.45 -17.00 -2.02
C SER A 5 11.06 -15.93 -2.91
N LEU A 6 10.26 -15.37 -3.78
CA LEU A 6 10.65 -14.22 -4.59
C LEU A 6 10.49 -12.94 -3.78
N VAL A 7 11.54 -12.14 -3.71
CA VAL A 7 11.52 -10.82 -3.07
C VAL A 7 11.97 -9.79 -4.11
N ALA A 8 11.18 -8.76 -4.32
CA ALA A 8 11.52 -7.65 -5.20
C ALA A 8 11.96 -6.45 -4.38
N LEU A 9 13.11 -5.89 -4.71
CA LEU A 9 13.65 -4.69 -4.08
C LEU A 9 14.00 -3.67 -5.17
N VAL A 10 13.44 -2.47 -5.07
CA VAL A 10 13.67 -1.38 -6.02
C VAL A 10 14.10 -0.14 -5.26
N LYS A 11 15.12 0.55 -5.79
CA LYS A 11 15.61 1.82 -5.29
C LYS A 11 15.46 2.88 -6.38
N GLY A 12 14.95 4.05 -6.00
CA GLY A 12 14.79 5.17 -6.93
C GLY A 12 14.12 6.33 -6.22
N THR A 13 14.01 7.46 -6.91
CA THR A 13 13.44 8.70 -6.38
C THR A 13 11.97 8.91 -6.75
N ASP A 14 11.48 8.24 -7.79
CA ASP A 14 10.07 8.32 -8.20
C ASP A 14 9.29 7.16 -7.59
N ILE A 15 8.37 7.49 -6.68
CA ILE A 15 7.60 6.48 -5.93
C ILE A 15 6.73 5.64 -6.86
N GLN A 16 6.02 6.27 -7.80
CA GLN A 16 5.15 5.54 -8.72
C GLN A 16 5.94 4.55 -9.59
N GLU A 17 7.07 4.98 -10.13
CA GLU A 17 7.95 4.12 -10.92
C GLU A 17 8.48 2.95 -10.10
N ASN A 18 8.88 3.22 -8.85
CA ASN A 18 9.40 2.18 -7.96
C ASN A 18 8.33 1.13 -7.67
N VAL A 19 7.10 1.55 -7.37
CA VAL A 19 6.00 0.62 -7.08
C VAL A 19 5.63 -0.18 -8.32
N THR A 20 5.54 0.45 -9.48
CA THR A 20 5.28 -0.24 -10.75
C THR A 20 6.34 -1.31 -11.01
N LYS A 21 7.61 -0.96 -10.82
CA LYS A 21 8.73 -1.87 -11.01
C LYS A 21 8.70 -3.06 -10.05
N VAL A 22 8.32 -2.84 -8.80
CA VAL A 22 8.18 -3.91 -7.81
C VAL A 22 7.15 -4.93 -8.30
N PHE A 23 5.98 -4.49 -8.75
CA PHE A 23 4.97 -5.40 -9.28
C PHE A 23 5.43 -6.12 -10.55
N ASP A 24 6.12 -5.43 -11.45
CA ASP A 24 6.66 -6.05 -12.68
C ASP A 24 7.66 -7.16 -12.34
N LEU A 25 8.54 -6.92 -11.38
CA LEU A 25 9.52 -7.92 -10.92
C LEU A 25 8.85 -9.12 -10.25
N MET A 26 7.65 -8.95 -9.71
CA MET A 26 6.85 -10.03 -9.11
C MET A 26 6.03 -10.81 -10.15
N GLY A 27 6.18 -10.50 -11.43
CA GLY A 27 5.45 -11.14 -12.52
C GLY A 27 4.20 -10.40 -12.97
N GLY A 28 4.05 -9.14 -12.55
CA GLY A 28 2.88 -8.30 -12.82
C GLY A 28 1.85 -8.36 -11.68
N VAL A 29 1.02 -7.33 -11.60
CA VAL A 29 0.01 -7.24 -10.54
C VAL A 29 -0.98 -8.41 -10.59
N GLU A 30 -1.29 -8.92 -11.78
CA GLU A 30 -2.20 -10.05 -11.97
C GLU A 30 -1.66 -11.36 -11.38
N ASN A 31 -0.35 -11.43 -11.18
CA ASN A 31 0.28 -12.58 -10.50
C ASN A 31 0.07 -12.54 -8.98
N VAL A 32 -0.22 -11.38 -8.43
CA VAL A 32 -0.43 -11.15 -7.00
C VAL A 32 -1.92 -11.06 -6.66
N ILE A 33 -2.69 -10.38 -7.53
CA ILE A 33 -4.10 -10.05 -7.31
C ILE A 33 -4.96 -10.79 -8.35
N ARG A 34 -5.93 -11.56 -7.87
CA ARG A 34 -6.89 -12.23 -8.74
C ARG A 34 -8.00 -11.27 -9.17
N LYS A 35 -8.36 -11.28 -10.46
CA LYS A 35 -9.49 -10.51 -10.99
C LYS A 35 -10.77 -10.80 -10.19
N GLY A 36 -11.52 -9.75 -9.87
CA GLY A 36 -12.78 -9.85 -9.13
C GLY A 36 -12.63 -10.06 -7.63
N SER A 37 -11.40 -10.10 -7.10
CA SER A 37 -11.17 -10.25 -5.66
C SER A 37 -11.45 -8.95 -4.90
N THR A 38 -11.71 -9.06 -3.61
CA THR A 38 -11.66 -7.93 -2.68
C THR A 38 -10.24 -7.83 -2.15
N VAL A 39 -9.62 -6.68 -2.34
CA VAL A 39 -8.23 -6.42 -1.93
C VAL A 39 -8.23 -5.52 -0.71
N VAL A 40 -7.54 -5.93 0.34
CA VAL A 40 -7.32 -5.10 1.52
C VAL A 40 -5.87 -4.61 1.50
N LEU A 41 -5.69 -3.29 1.55
CA LEU A 41 -4.39 -2.66 1.72
C LEU A 41 -4.27 -2.21 3.17
N LYS A 42 -3.23 -2.69 3.84
CA LYS A 42 -2.97 -2.35 5.23
C LYS A 42 -1.67 -1.53 5.33
N PRO A 43 -1.74 -0.21 5.14
CA PRO A 43 -0.59 0.65 5.39
C PRO A 43 -0.35 0.80 6.89
N ASN A 44 0.88 1.09 7.29
CA ASN A 44 1.15 1.44 8.66
C ASN A 44 0.61 2.85 8.94
N ALA A 45 -0.40 2.95 9.78
CA ALA A 45 -1.05 4.20 10.20
C ALA A 45 -1.51 4.09 11.66
N GLY A 46 -0.63 3.58 12.52
CA GLY A 46 -0.94 3.35 13.94
C GLY A 46 -1.00 4.60 14.79
N HIS A 47 -0.53 5.74 14.31
CA HIS A 47 -0.48 7.01 15.03
C HIS A 47 -0.92 8.17 14.15
N ALA A 48 -1.43 9.24 14.77
CA ALA A 48 -1.85 10.46 14.05
C ALA A 48 -0.62 11.37 13.84
N GLU A 49 0.24 11.01 12.90
CA GLU A 49 1.47 11.73 12.58
C GLU A 49 1.51 12.15 11.12
N PRO A 50 1.99 13.37 10.81
CA PRO A 50 2.05 13.83 9.42
C PRO A 50 3.12 13.07 8.61
N PRO A 51 3.03 13.12 7.27
CA PRO A 51 3.93 12.36 6.39
C PRO A 51 5.42 12.63 6.63
N GLU A 52 5.78 13.84 7.01
CA GLU A 52 7.17 14.28 7.21
C GLU A 52 7.89 13.51 8.30
N THR A 53 7.14 12.94 9.26
CA THR A 53 7.73 12.18 10.37
C THR A 53 8.15 10.78 9.97
N SER A 54 7.65 10.26 8.87
CA SER A 54 7.85 8.88 8.41
C SER A 54 7.36 7.82 9.40
N VAL A 55 6.52 8.19 10.36
CA VAL A 55 5.93 7.25 11.33
C VAL A 55 4.90 6.36 10.65
N CYS A 56 4.11 6.92 9.73
CA CYS A 56 3.13 6.19 8.94
C CYS A 56 3.67 5.91 7.52
N THR A 57 3.04 4.99 6.82
CA THR A 57 3.33 4.75 5.41
C THR A 57 3.10 6.04 4.62
N ASN A 58 4.05 6.38 3.73
CA ASN A 58 3.93 7.55 2.88
C ASN A 58 2.65 7.44 2.03
N PRO A 59 1.76 8.45 2.05
CA PRO A 59 0.51 8.41 1.28
C PRO A 59 0.74 8.25 -0.23
N GLU A 60 1.85 8.72 -0.78
CA GLU A 60 2.15 8.52 -2.21
C GLU A 60 2.44 7.06 -2.54
N VAL A 61 3.01 6.30 -1.60
CA VAL A 61 3.17 4.84 -1.75
C VAL A 61 1.80 4.17 -1.79
N VAL A 62 0.88 4.57 -0.90
CA VAL A 62 -0.49 4.04 -0.88
C VAL A 62 -1.19 4.34 -2.21
N ARG A 63 -1.07 5.58 -2.69
CA ARG A 63 -1.64 5.99 -3.98
C ARG A 63 -1.10 5.13 -5.13
N ALA A 64 0.20 4.94 -5.18
CA ALA A 64 0.86 4.15 -6.22
C ALA A 64 0.41 2.69 -6.19
N VAL A 65 0.31 2.09 -5.01
CA VAL A 65 -0.16 0.71 -4.85
C VAL A 65 -1.62 0.59 -5.30
N ILE A 66 -2.49 1.55 -4.94
CA ILE A 66 -3.89 1.56 -5.39
C ILE A 66 -3.96 1.58 -6.93
N ARG A 67 -3.15 2.42 -7.58
CA ARG A 67 -3.09 2.50 -9.04
C ARG A 67 -2.69 1.17 -9.68
N GLU A 68 -1.69 0.50 -9.12
CA GLU A 68 -1.26 -0.80 -9.63
C GLU A 68 -2.30 -1.89 -9.40
N VAL A 69 -2.91 -1.93 -8.22
CA VAL A 69 -3.94 -2.91 -7.88
C VAL A 69 -5.17 -2.78 -8.78
N LYS A 70 -5.54 -1.56 -9.15
CA LYS A 70 -6.67 -1.32 -10.09
C LYS A 70 -6.48 -2.00 -11.45
N LYS A 71 -5.25 -2.18 -11.90
CA LYS A 71 -4.94 -2.83 -13.18
C LYS A 71 -5.36 -4.31 -13.20
N ALA A 72 -5.46 -4.95 -12.04
CA ALA A 72 -5.90 -6.34 -11.91
C ALA A 72 -7.43 -6.50 -11.91
N ASN A 73 -8.18 -5.41 -12.05
CA ASN A 73 -9.65 -5.39 -12.02
C ASN A 73 -10.25 -6.08 -10.78
N PRO A 74 -9.88 -5.66 -9.56
CA PRO A 74 -10.50 -6.19 -8.36
C PRO A 74 -11.96 -5.72 -8.26
N LYS A 75 -12.78 -6.48 -7.53
CA LYS A 75 -14.14 -6.08 -7.23
C LYS A 75 -14.17 -4.87 -6.30
N ARG A 76 -13.23 -4.81 -5.36
CA ARG A 76 -13.19 -3.78 -4.33
C ARG A 76 -11.78 -3.65 -3.76
N ILE A 77 -11.39 -2.42 -3.44
CA ILE A 77 -10.15 -2.13 -2.73
C ILE A 77 -10.53 -1.43 -1.42
N ILE A 78 -10.02 -1.94 -0.31
CA ILE A 78 -10.25 -1.40 1.03
C ILE A 78 -8.90 -1.03 1.62
N VAL A 79 -8.79 0.19 2.14
CA VAL A 79 -7.64 0.61 2.95
C VAL A 79 -8.05 0.52 4.41
N ALA A 80 -7.36 -0.31 5.18
CA ALA A 80 -7.73 -0.59 6.56
C ALA A 80 -6.50 -0.68 7.47
N GLU A 81 -6.64 -0.23 8.70
CA GLU A 81 -5.64 -0.34 9.76
C GLU A 81 -6.33 -0.39 11.12
N ALA A 82 -5.69 -1.01 12.08
CA ALA A 82 -6.04 -0.91 13.49
C ALA A 82 -5.01 0.00 14.16
N ALA A 83 -5.42 1.21 14.56
CA ALA A 83 -4.54 2.15 15.23
C ALA A 83 -4.06 1.61 16.59
N ALA A 84 -2.96 2.17 17.10
CA ALA A 84 -2.45 1.85 18.42
C ALA A 84 -3.50 2.14 19.51
N ILE A 85 -3.38 1.47 20.66
CA ILE A 85 -4.28 1.68 21.80
C ILE A 85 -4.30 3.16 22.17
N GLY A 86 -5.49 3.74 22.29
CA GLY A 86 -5.67 5.16 22.59
C GLY A 86 -5.63 6.08 21.37
N CYS A 87 -5.43 5.56 20.16
CA CYS A 87 -5.43 6.33 18.92
C CYS A 87 -6.71 6.05 18.12
N ASP A 88 -7.24 7.09 17.48
CA ASP A 88 -8.39 6.99 16.58
C ASP A 88 -7.87 6.69 15.16
N THR A 89 -8.32 5.60 14.56
CA THR A 89 -7.90 5.16 13.23
C THR A 89 -8.25 6.20 12.14
N GLU A 90 -9.43 6.80 12.19
CA GLU A 90 -9.83 7.83 11.22
C GLU A 90 -8.93 9.05 11.30
N GLU A 91 -8.60 9.48 12.51
CA GLU A 91 -7.68 10.59 12.76
C GLU A 91 -6.27 10.25 12.25
N CYS A 92 -5.80 9.03 12.48
CA CYS A 92 -4.50 8.58 11.96
C CYS A 92 -4.46 8.64 10.44
N PHE A 93 -5.51 8.19 9.77
CA PHE A 93 -5.60 8.27 8.31
C PHE A 93 -5.67 9.71 7.80
N ARG A 94 -6.37 10.58 8.49
CA ARG A 94 -6.50 11.99 8.13
C ARG A 94 -5.15 12.72 8.25
N VAL A 95 -4.51 12.63 9.41
CA VAL A 95 -3.27 13.36 9.70
C VAL A 95 -2.09 12.84 8.86
N SER A 96 -2.02 11.52 8.63
CA SER A 96 -0.96 10.91 7.82
C SER A 96 -1.10 11.20 6.31
N GLY A 97 -2.25 11.73 5.87
CA GLY A 97 -2.54 11.98 4.46
C GLY A 97 -3.06 10.76 3.70
N ILE A 98 -3.16 9.61 4.34
CA ILE A 98 -3.61 8.37 3.69
C ILE A 98 -5.08 8.47 3.28
N ALA A 99 -5.95 9.06 4.11
CA ALA A 99 -7.35 9.23 3.77
C ALA A 99 -7.55 10.04 2.48
N ALA A 100 -6.71 11.04 2.23
CA ALA A 100 -6.80 11.90 1.05
C ALA A 100 -6.48 11.16 -0.26
N VAL A 101 -5.71 10.06 -0.22
CA VAL A 101 -5.31 9.30 -1.41
C VAL A 101 -6.11 8.01 -1.59
N ALA A 102 -6.76 7.55 -0.54
CA ALA A 102 -7.53 6.30 -0.55
C ALA A 102 -8.82 6.37 -1.37
#